data_aeb7c66fc6de314c5c04caf0b4133114
#
_entry.id   aeb7c66fc6de314c5c04caf0b4133114
#
_cell.length_a   1.000
_cell.length_b   1.000
_cell.length_c   1.000
_cell.angle_alpha   90.00
_cell.angle_beta   90.00
_cell.angle_gamma   90.00
#
_symmetry.space_group_name_H-M   'P 1'
#
loop_
_entity.id
_entity.type
_entity.pdbx_description
1 polymer ?
#
loop_
_entity_poly.entity_id
_entity_poly.type
_entity_poly.pdbx_seq_one_letter_code
_entity_poly.pdbx_strand_id
1 'polypeptide(L)'
;MQYSSQDLTLSLQDYSERILAPMVNNLAGSVAANVMSGAESICNYVSKLNAGAVTTPTANEWLQAGANLDLNSAPRGNRKAILDPYTQARTVSSLAGLFNPTGTVSKQFTSGEMMGPALGI
;
A
#
# COMPACT_ATOMS: atom_id res chain seq x y z
N MET A 1 35.35 -16.87 -33.82
CA MET A 1 35.20 -16.33 -32.47
C MET A 1 34.90 -17.49 -31.55
N GLN A 2 35.79 -17.83 -30.64
CA GLN A 2 35.53 -18.85 -29.62
C GLN A 2 35.02 -18.12 -28.38
N TYR A 3 33.74 -18.32 -28.07
CA TYR A 3 33.16 -17.85 -26.81
C TYR A 3 33.60 -18.79 -25.69
N SER A 4 34.20 -18.27 -24.64
CA SER A 4 34.52 -19.07 -23.47
C SER A 4 33.25 -19.39 -22.68
N SER A 5 33.25 -20.50 -21.92
CA SER A 5 32.12 -20.84 -21.04
C SER A 5 31.83 -19.76 -19.99
N GLN A 6 32.85 -18.96 -19.64
CA GLN A 6 32.70 -17.80 -18.75
C GLN A 6 31.95 -16.65 -19.41
N ASP A 7 32.17 -16.37 -20.68
CA ASP A 7 31.46 -15.31 -21.43
C ASP A 7 29.98 -15.66 -21.58
N LEU A 8 29.68 -16.97 -21.74
CA LEU A 8 28.31 -17.44 -21.84
C LEU A 8 27.54 -17.33 -20.51
N THR A 9 28.19 -17.61 -19.39
CA THR A 9 27.60 -17.47 -18.04
C THR A 9 27.37 -16.00 -17.68
N LEU A 10 28.30 -15.10 -17.99
CA LEU A 10 28.15 -13.66 -17.79
C LEU A 10 27.02 -13.09 -18.65
N SER A 11 26.91 -13.50 -19.91
CA SER A 11 25.82 -13.04 -20.78
C SER A 11 24.43 -13.54 -20.35
N LEU A 12 24.35 -14.75 -19.78
CA LEU A 12 23.12 -15.29 -19.20
C LEU A 12 22.70 -14.52 -17.93
N GLN A 13 23.66 -14.18 -17.09
CA GLN A 13 23.40 -13.41 -15.87
C GLN A 13 22.96 -11.98 -16.20
N ASP A 14 23.64 -11.31 -17.13
CA ASP A 14 23.24 -9.99 -17.63
C ASP A 14 21.83 -10.00 -18.26
N TYR A 15 21.50 -11.05 -19.01
CA TYR A 15 20.17 -11.22 -19.59
C TYR A 15 19.09 -11.40 -18.50
N SER A 16 19.40 -12.19 -17.48
CA SER A 16 18.50 -12.41 -16.35
C SER A 16 18.22 -11.11 -15.59
N GLU A 17 19.25 -10.35 -15.28
CA GLU A 17 19.11 -9.11 -14.50
C GLU A 17 18.48 -7.96 -15.28
N ARG A 18 18.82 -7.82 -16.56
CA ARG A 18 18.37 -6.67 -17.38
C ARG A 18 17.02 -6.88 -18.04
N ILE A 19 16.65 -8.11 -18.34
CA ILE A 19 15.43 -8.43 -19.10
C ILE A 19 14.45 -9.20 -18.26
N LEU A 20 14.86 -10.33 -17.65
CA LEU A 20 13.92 -11.20 -16.93
C LEU A 20 13.43 -10.57 -15.63
N ALA A 21 14.29 -9.96 -14.84
CA ALA A 21 13.89 -9.37 -13.57
C ALA A 21 12.85 -8.24 -13.73
N PRO A 22 13.01 -7.26 -14.66
CA PRO A 22 11.98 -6.27 -14.91
C PRO A 22 10.67 -6.86 -15.44
N MET A 23 10.74 -7.89 -16.29
CA MET A 23 9.54 -8.57 -16.82
C MET A 23 8.75 -9.27 -15.72
N VAL A 24 9.44 -9.98 -14.82
CA VAL A 24 8.82 -10.64 -13.67
C VAL A 24 8.18 -9.61 -12.73
N ASN A 25 8.85 -8.50 -12.48
CA ASN A 25 8.30 -7.42 -11.64
C ASN A 25 7.05 -6.78 -12.27
N ASN A 26 7.04 -6.56 -13.58
CA ASN A 26 5.86 -6.06 -14.29
C ASN A 26 4.71 -7.07 -14.25
N LEU A 27 5.00 -8.35 -14.43
CA LEU A 27 4.01 -9.42 -14.32
C LEU A 27 3.43 -9.48 -12.91
N ALA A 28 4.26 -9.46 -11.89
CA ALA A 28 3.83 -9.43 -10.49
C ALA A 28 2.95 -8.20 -10.20
N GLY A 29 3.32 -7.02 -10.70
CA GLY A 29 2.52 -5.81 -10.59
C GLY A 29 1.16 -5.92 -11.28
N SER A 30 1.10 -6.50 -12.48
CA SER A 30 -0.18 -6.70 -13.19
C SER A 30 -1.10 -7.71 -12.51
N VAL A 31 -0.54 -8.79 -11.96
CA VAL A 31 -1.30 -9.78 -11.18
C VAL A 31 -1.82 -9.14 -9.89
N ALA A 32 -0.99 -8.37 -9.18
CA ALA A 32 -1.42 -7.66 -7.98
C ALA A 32 -2.55 -6.66 -8.29
N ALA A 33 -2.46 -5.90 -9.38
CA ALA A 33 -3.51 -4.97 -9.81
C ALA A 33 -4.82 -5.70 -10.13
N ASN A 34 -4.77 -6.86 -10.81
CA ASN A 34 -5.95 -7.67 -11.09
C ASN A 34 -6.61 -8.23 -9.81
N VAL A 35 -5.81 -8.68 -8.86
CA VAL A 35 -6.33 -9.14 -7.56
C VAL A 35 -6.99 -7.99 -6.79
N MET A 36 -6.37 -6.82 -6.78
CA MET A 36 -6.92 -5.64 -6.10
C MET A 36 -8.19 -5.12 -6.76
N SER A 37 -8.30 -5.15 -8.10
CA SER A 37 -9.54 -4.78 -8.79
C SER A 37 -10.69 -5.73 -8.46
N GLY A 38 -10.41 -7.01 -8.22
CA GLY A 38 -11.40 -7.98 -7.74
C GLY A 38 -11.90 -7.68 -6.33
N ALA A 39 -11.10 -7.05 -5.49
CA ALA A 39 -11.47 -6.68 -4.13
C ALA A 39 -12.55 -5.56 -4.08
N GLU A 40 -12.68 -4.75 -5.12
CA GLU A 40 -13.72 -3.71 -5.23
C GLU A 40 -15.14 -4.28 -5.23
N SER A 41 -15.32 -5.55 -5.59
CA SER A 41 -16.61 -6.23 -5.57
C SER A 41 -17.02 -6.75 -4.20
N ILE A 42 -16.16 -6.66 -3.19
CA ILE A 42 -16.43 -7.13 -1.82
C ILE A 42 -17.17 -6.04 -1.05
N CYS A 43 -18.31 -6.41 -0.52
CA CYS A 43 -19.46 -5.56 -0.20
C CYS A 43 -19.40 -4.63 1.00
N ASN A 44 -18.32 -4.36 1.66
CA ASN A 44 -18.29 -3.38 2.77
C ASN A 44 -17.30 -2.27 2.44
N TYR A 45 -17.82 -1.11 2.13
CA TYR A 45 -16.96 0.04 1.82
C TYR A 45 -17.34 1.26 2.68
N VAL A 46 -16.35 2.07 2.98
CA VAL A 46 -16.51 3.44 3.48
C VAL A 46 -15.93 4.36 2.42
N SER A 47 -16.73 5.27 1.91
CA SER A 47 -16.27 6.23 0.91
C SER A 47 -16.51 7.65 1.36
N LYS A 48 -15.58 8.52 1.01
CA LYS A 48 -15.74 9.96 1.14
C LYS A 48 -15.82 10.56 -0.27
N LEU A 49 -17.00 11.06 -0.59
CA LEU A 49 -17.24 11.76 -1.85
C LEU A 49 -17.32 13.27 -1.60
N ASN A 50 -16.64 14.04 -2.42
CA ASN A 50 -16.81 15.47 -2.48
C ASN A 50 -17.17 15.84 -3.92
N ALA A 51 -18.35 16.41 -4.12
CA ALA A 51 -18.88 16.73 -5.45
C ALA A 51 -18.84 15.56 -6.46
N GLY A 52 -19.06 14.33 -5.98
CA GLY A 52 -19.04 13.12 -6.83
C GLY A 52 -17.66 12.51 -7.06
N ALA A 53 -16.60 13.12 -6.60
CA ALA A 53 -15.24 12.58 -6.70
C ALA A 53 -14.79 11.94 -5.38
N VAL A 54 -14.07 10.82 -5.49
CA VAL A 54 -13.42 10.17 -4.35
C VAL A 54 -12.31 11.08 -3.82
N THR A 55 -12.34 11.39 -2.54
CA THR A 55 -11.34 12.23 -1.88
C THR A 55 -10.48 11.42 -0.92
N THR A 56 -9.36 12.00 -0.51
CA THR A 56 -8.47 11.37 0.47
C THR A 56 -9.21 11.09 1.78
N PRO A 57 -9.12 9.88 2.34
CA PRO A 57 -9.75 9.54 3.60
C PRO A 57 -9.14 10.37 4.75
N THR A 58 -9.98 10.80 5.66
CA THR A 58 -9.59 11.46 6.91
C THR A 58 -9.67 10.47 8.08
N ALA A 59 -9.32 10.92 9.29
CA ALA A 59 -9.45 10.09 10.50
C ALA A 59 -10.86 9.51 10.68
N ASN A 60 -11.90 10.24 10.29
CA ASN A 60 -13.28 9.79 10.42
C ASN A 60 -13.58 8.56 9.58
N GLU A 61 -13.14 8.55 8.31
CA GLU A 61 -13.34 7.40 7.42
C GLU A 61 -12.56 6.17 7.91
N TRP A 62 -11.38 6.37 8.47
CA TRP A 62 -10.60 5.28 9.09
C TRP A 62 -11.31 4.70 10.30
N LEU A 63 -11.85 5.55 11.18
CA LEU A 63 -12.62 5.09 12.34
C LEU A 63 -13.91 4.38 11.92
N GLN A 64 -14.59 4.87 10.88
CA GLN A 64 -15.79 4.19 10.34
C GLN A 64 -15.43 2.83 9.73
N ALA A 65 -14.31 2.71 9.04
CA ALA A 65 -13.85 1.43 8.52
C ALA A 65 -13.58 0.43 9.66
N GLY A 66 -12.93 0.88 10.74
CA GLY A 66 -12.74 0.08 11.95
C GLY A 66 -14.05 -0.36 12.60
N ALA A 67 -15.01 0.55 12.70
CA ALA A 67 -16.35 0.26 13.24
C ALA A 67 -17.12 -0.75 12.37
N ASN A 68 -17.04 -0.63 11.04
CA ASN A 68 -17.65 -1.60 10.12
C ASN A 68 -17.04 -3.00 10.27
N LEU A 69 -15.74 -3.11 10.47
CA LEU A 69 -15.09 -4.39 10.76
C LEU A 69 -15.57 -4.98 12.09
N ASP A 70 -15.76 -4.16 13.11
CA ASP A 70 -16.28 -4.59 14.41
C ASP A 70 -17.74 -5.05 14.32
N LEU A 71 -18.59 -4.34 13.58
CA LEU A 71 -19.98 -4.71 13.34
C LEU A 71 -20.10 -6.06 12.61
N ASN A 72 -19.17 -6.35 11.71
CA ASN A 72 -19.13 -7.63 10.99
C ASN A 72 -18.34 -8.71 11.76
N SER A 73 -18.07 -8.51 13.04
CA SER A 73 -17.37 -9.48 13.90
C SER A 73 -15.98 -9.89 13.42
N ALA A 74 -15.29 -9.02 12.68
CA ALA A 74 -13.93 -9.27 12.24
C ALA A 74 -12.96 -9.24 13.43
N PRO A 75 -12.01 -10.18 13.55
CA PRO A 75 -11.03 -10.19 14.62
C PRO A 75 -10.25 -8.87 14.69
N ARG A 76 -10.02 -8.35 15.88
CA ARG A 76 -9.25 -7.11 16.08
C ARG A 76 -7.74 -7.29 15.93
N GLY A 77 -7.24 -8.52 16.07
CA GLY A 77 -5.83 -8.82 15.89
C GLY A 77 -5.42 -8.85 14.41
N ASN A 78 -4.24 -8.32 14.10
CA ASN A 78 -3.64 -8.36 12.76
C ASN A 78 -4.44 -7.66 11.64
N ARG A 79 -5.26 -6.65 11.96
CA ARG A 79 -5.86 -5.81 10.93
C ARG A 79 -4.77 -5.03 10.20
N LYS A 80 -4.82 -5.03 8.88
CA LYS A 80 -3.85 -4.33 8.03
C LYS A 80 -4.59 -3.58 6.94
N ALA A 81 -4.10 -2.38 6.63
CA ALA A 81 -4.55 -1.60 5.49
C ALA A 81 -3.49 -1.66 4.38
N ILE A 82 -3.94 -1.79 3.15
CA ILE A 82 -3.10 -1.70 1.96
C ILE A 82 -3.43 -0.36 1.29
N LEU A 83 -2.45 0.48 1.14
CA LEU A 83 -2.58 1.82 0.58
C LEU A 83 -1.60 2.00 -0.58
N ASP A 84 -2.01 2.74 -1.58
CA ASP A 84 -1.08 3.24 -2.58
C ASP A 84 -0.21 4.37 -1.98
N PRO A 85 1.00 4.61 -2.49
CA PRO A 85 1.93 5.59 -1.92
C PRO A 85 1.36 7.01 -1.85
N TYR A 86 0.57 7.43 -2.83
CA TYR A 86 -0.04 8.75 -2.83
C TYR A 86 -1.12 8.91 -1.76
N THR A 87 -1.99 7.89 -1.61
CA THR A 87 -3.02 7.87 -0.57
C THR A 87 -2.38 7.82 0.81
N GLN A 88 -1.31 7.05 0.99
CA GLN A 88 -0.55 7.01 2.23
C GLN A 88 0.00 8.39 2.60
N ALA A 89 0.72 9.06 1.70
CA ALA A 89 1.26 10.39 1.93
C ALA A 89 0.18 11.43 2.28
N ARG A 90 -0.94 11.41 1.57
CA ARG A 90 -2.08 12.30 1.83
C ARG A 90 -2.75 11.99 3.16
N THR A 91 -2.87 10.73 3.55
CA THR A 91 -3.45 10.33 4.84
C THR A 91 -2.57 10.82 5.99
N VAL A 92 -1.25 10.59 5.92
CA VAL A 92 -0.30 11.11 6.91
C VAL A 92 -0.42 12.63 7.04
N SER A 93 -0.48 13.35 5.92
CA SER A 93 -0.66 14.81 5.91
C SER A 93 -1.98 15.23 6.54
N SER A 94 -3.08 14.54 6.28
CA SER A 94 -4.40 14.87 6.85
C SER A 94 -4.49 14.60 8.35
N LEU A 95 -3.71 13.65 8.86
CA LEU A 95 -3.64 13.31 10.27
C LEU A 95 -2.66 14.18 11.07
N ALA A 96 -1.75 14.88 10.41
CA ALA A 96 -0.72 15.68 11.07
C ALA A 96 -1.29 16.79 11.98
N GLY A 97 -2.48 17.31 11.66
CA GLY A 97 -3.16 18.33 12.47
C GLY A 97 -3.91 17.76 13.69
N LEU A 98 -4.10 16.45 13.79
CA LEU A 98 -4.85 15.80 14.87
C LEU A 98 -3.94 15.33 16.02
N PHE A 99 -2.65 15.15 15.75
CA PHE A 99 -1.70 14.62 16.71
C PHE A 99 -0.54 15.60 16.90
N ASN A 100 -0.27 15.98 18.13
CA ASN A 100 0.98 16.66 18.46
C ASN A 100 2.18 15.75 18.09
N PRO A 101 3.20 16.28 17.42
CA PRO A 101 4.34 15.50 16.98
C PRO A 101 5.18 15.03 18.17
N THR A 102 4.80 13.94 18.78
CA THR A 102 5.57 13.27 19.83
C THR A 102 5.98 11.87 19.36
N GLY A 103 7.27 11.59 19.38
CA GLY A 103 7.85 10.27 19.16
C GLY A 103 7.48 9.61 17.84
N THR A 104 6.50 8.71 17.85
CA THR A 104 6.10 7.90 16.69
C THR A 104 5.49 8.74 15.58
N VAL A 105 4.67 9.73 15.90
CA VAL A 105 4.02 10.62 14.93
C VAL A 105 5.05 11.49 14.21
N SER A 106 6.06 11.98 14.93
CA SER A 106 7.17 12.71 14.31
C SER A 106 7.95 11.85 13.31
N LYS A 107 8.19 10.57 13.63
CA LYS A 107 8.84 9.62 12.71
C LYS A 107 7.99 9.32 11.49
N GLN A 108 6.69 9.11 11.65
CA GLN A 108 5.76 8.90 10.53
C GLN A 108 5.73 10.10 9.59
N PHE A 109 5.75 11.31 10.14
CA PHE A 109 5.79 12.53 9.34
C PHE A 109 7.12 12.70 8.60
N THR A 110 8.23 12.32 9.23
CA THR A 110 9.57 12.41 8.63
C THR A 110 9.78 11.37 7.53
N SER A 111 9.30 10.14 7.73
CA SER A 111 9.44 9.04 6.75
C SER A 111 8.37 9.06 5.65
N GLY A 112 7.22 9.72 5.90
CA GLY A 112 6.07 9.67 5.02
C GLY A 112 5.32 8.32 5.05
N GLU A 113 5.69 7.43 5.96
CA GLU A 113 5.11 6.09 6.10
C GLU A 113 4.35 5.96 7.42
N MET A 114 3.23 5.26 7.40
CA MET A 114 2.50 4.91 8.62
C MET A 114 3.25 3.83 9.39
N MET A 115 3.80 4.17 10.55
CA MET A 115 4.53 3.26 11.42
C MET A 115 3.63 2.73 12.53
N GLY A 116 3.41 1.42 12.53
CA GLY A 116 2.65 0.71 13.55
C GLY A 116 1.13 0.83 13.43
N PRO A 117 0.39 0.14 14.29
CA PRO A 117 -1.06 0.20 14.29
C PRO A 117 -1.52 1.59 14.73
N ALA A 118 -2.17 2.31 13.83
CA ALA A 118 -2.82 3.58 14.10
C ALA A 118 -4.32 3.44 13.92
N LEU A 119 -5.12 4.10 14.76
CA LEU A 119 -6.59 4.13 14.67
C LEU A 119 -7.27 2.74 14.75
N GLY A 120 -6.62 1.74 15.34
CA GLY A 120 -7.15 0.39 15.54
C GLY A 120 -7.02 -0.53 14.33
N ILE A 121 -6.20 -0.18 13.37
CA ILE A 121 -5.87 -0.97 12.18
C ILE A 121 -4.40 -1.37 12.19
#